data_88e3af1b7060d6b6969e33e619f7670a
#
_entry.id   88e3af1b7060d6b6969e33e619f7670a
#
_cell.length_a   1.000
_cell.length_b   1.000
_cell.length_c   1.000
_cell.angle_alpha   90.00
_cell.angle_beta   90.00
_cell.angle_gamma   90.00
#
_symmetry.space_group_name_H-M   'P 1'
#
loop_
_entity.id
_entity.type
_entity.pdbx_description
1 polymer ?
#
loop_
_entity_poly.entity_id
_entity_poly.type
_entity_poly.pdbx_seq_one_letter_code
_entity_poly.pdbx_strand_id
1 'polypeptide(L)'
;MAGITLSELLKKMIEMGGSDLHLSTNSPPRVRVHGRLRPLDMPPLTAADTKALAYSVLTDVQKHRLEENLELDFSFGLKSLARFRGNIFHQRGAVAAVFRTIPWEIKGFEALGLPAVVRTLCDKPRGLVLVTGPTGSGKSTTLAAMLDKINNEREEHMITIEDPIEFLHNHKKCLVNQREVHSDTHSFANSLRAALREDPDVVLIGEMRDLETIESALRIAETGHLTFATLHTNSAVSTINRIVDVFPAHQQPQVRAQLSMVLEGILCQALLPRIDGRGRAMVMEILIPNAAIRNLVREDKIHQIYSAMQTGTGTTGMQTFNQSLANAYFQKLISLETALSRSSNPDELQDLINRGVTSPQMSGGRAPVRR
;
A
#
# COMPACT_ATOMS: atom_id res chain seq x y z
N MET A 1 -18.58 28.69 21.50
CA MET A 1 -17.25 28.77 22.17
C MET A 1 -16.32 29.58 21.28
N ALA A 2 -15.67 30.59 21.83
CA ALA A 2 -14.71 31.37 21.05
C ALA A 2 -13.47 30.51 20.75
N GLY A 3 -13.26 30.19 19.50
CA GLY A 3 -11.95 30.25 18.91
C GLY A 3 -11.14 29.04 18.66
N ILE A 4 -11.51 27.78 18.96
CA ILE A 4 -10.63 26.70 18.51
C ILE A 4 -10.89 26.35 17.03
N THR A 5 -9.84 26.36 16.25
CA THR A 5 -9.87 26.03 14.83
C THR A 5 -9.57 24.54 14.59
N LEU A 6 -10.01 23.99 13.45
CA LEU A 6 -9.64 22.62 13.07
C LEU A 6 -8.11 22.47 12.95
N SER A 7 -7.41 23.51 12.48
CA SER A 7 -5.95 23.51 12.37
C SER A 7 -5.27 23.29 13.73
N GLU A 8 -5.75 23.94 14.78
CA GLU A 8 -5.21 23.78 16.14
C GLU A 8 -5.48 22.37 16.70
N LEU A 9 -6.66 21.79 16.43
CA LEU A 9 -6.98 20.42 16.82
C LEU A 9 -6.09 19.41 16.12
N LEU A 10 -5.86 19.58 14.82
CA LEU A 10 -4.98 18.71 14.03
C LEU A 10 -3.52 18.85 14.48
N LYS A 11 -3.07 20.06 14.82
CA LYS A 11 -1.74 20.27 15.39
C LYS A 11 -1.58 19.54 16.73
N LYS A 12 -2.54 19.67 17.64
CA LYS A 12 -2.56 18.89 18.90
C LYS A 12 -2.52 17.39 18.67
N MET A 13 -3.28 16.89 17.68
CA MET A 13 -3.25 15.47 17.33
C MET A 13 -1.83 15.01 16.94
N ILE A 14 -1.13 15.77 16.10
CA ILE A 14 0.25 15.46 15.68
C ILE A 14 1.21 15.52 16.87
N GLU A 15 1.14 16.56 17.71
CA GLU A 15 1.97 16.71 18.91
C GLU A 15 1.80 15.54 19.90
N MET A 16 0.61 14.96 19.97
CA MET A 16 0.33 13.76 20.78
C MET A 16 0.78 12.43 20.12
N GLY A 17 1.33 12.48 18.91
CA GLY A 17 1.63 11.26 18.13
C GLY A 17 0.37 10.51 17.71
N GLY A 18 -0.75 11.22 17.53
CA GLY A 18 -2.02 10.66 17.14
C GLY A 18 -2.12 10.38 15.64
N SER A 19 -2.87 9.35 15.30
CA SER A 19 -3.13 8.97 13.90
C SER A 19 -4.43 9.57 13.35
N ASP A 20 -5.46 9.71 14.19
CA ASP A 20 -6.79 10.17 13.77
C ASP A 20 -7.38 11.16 14.80
N LEU A 21 -8.03 12.22 14.30
CA LEU A 21 -8.86 13.14 15.07
C LEU A 21 -10.34 12.81 14.78
N HIS A 22 -11.11 12.61 15.84
CA HIS A 22 -12.55 12.36 15.75
C HIS A 22 -13.33 13.54 16.35
N LEU A 23 -14.25 14.09 15.58
CA LEU A 23 -15.18 15.13 15.97
C LEU A 23 -16.61 14.57 15.95
N SER A 24 -17.30 14.60 17.08
CA SER A 24 -18.69 14.18 17.21
C SER A 24 -19.41 15.04 18.23
N THR A 25 -20.72 15.22 18.03
CA THR A 25 -21.57 15.99 18.96
C THR A 25 -21.65 15.33 20.33
N ASN A 26 -21.79 16.14 21.38
CA ASN A 26 -21.88 15.71 22.77
C ASN A 26 -20.65 14.92 23.26
N SER A 27 -19.51 15.08 22.61
CA SER A 27 -18.22 14.51 23.01
C SER A 27 -17.14 15.59 22.85
N PRO A 28 -16.15 15.64 23.74
CA PRO A 28 -14.94 16.39 23.44
C PRO A 28 -14.27 15.80 22.19
N PRO A 29 -13.47 16.59 21.42
CA PRO A 29 -12.66 16.03 20.36
C PRO A 29 -11.79 14.87 20.89
N ARG A 30 -11.66 13.80 20.11
CA ARG A 30 -10.87 12.64 20.51
C ARG A 30 -9.76 12.36 19.52
N VAL A 31 -8.61 11.98 20.04
CA VAL A 31 -7.43 11.64 19.26
C VAL A 31 -7.12 10.15 19.44
N ARG A 32 -6.87 9.44 18.34
CA ARG A 32 -6.41 8.05 18.39
C ARG A 32 -4.90 8.01 18.56
N VAL A 33 -4.45 7.58 19.74
CA VAL A 33 -3.03 7.42 20.08
C VAL A 33 -2.77 5.95 20.40
N HIS A 34 -1.84 5.32 19.70
CA HIS A 34 -1.54 3.88 19.86
C HIS A 34 -2.79 2.98 19.82
N GLY A 35 -3.71 3.25 18.89
CA GLY A 35 -4.95 2.51 18.70
C GLY A 35 -6.09 2.86 19.67
N ARG A 36 -5.85 3.66 20.72
CA ARG A 36 -6.85 4.03 21.74
C ARG A 36 -7.35 5.45 21.52
N LEU A 37 -8.68 5.65 21.58
CA LEU A 37 -9.29 6.98 21.51
C LEU A 37 -9.20 7.70 22.86
N ARG A 38 -8.44 8.81 22.88
CA ARG A 38 -8.28 9.67 24.08
C ARG A 38 -9.00 11.00 23.87
N PRO A 39 -9.82 11.45 24.83
CA PRO A 39 -10.43 12.77 24.76
C PRO A 39 -9.36 13.85 24.93
N LEU A 40 -9.52 14.95 24.21
CA LEU A 40 -8.80 16.18 24.53
C LEU A 40 -9.44 16.83 25.75
N ASP A 41 -8.62 17.56 26.52
CA ASP A 41 -9.11 18.36 27.68
C ASP A 41 -9.84 19.60 27.16
N MET A 42 -11.10 19.37 26.79
CA MET A 42 -11.99 20.35 26.17
C MET A 42 -13.45 19.97 26.45
N PRO A 43 -14.37 20.94 26.49
CA PRO A 43 -15.79 20.64 26.62
C PRO A 43 -16.33 19.87 25.41
N PRO A 44 -17.45 19.15 25.61
CA PRO A 44 -18.15 18.48 24.52
C PRO A 44 -18.55 19.45 23.42
N LEU A 45 -18.37 19.04 22.16
CA LEU A 45 -18.76 19.83 20.98
C LEU A 45 -20.29 19.84 20.82
N THR A 46 -20.83 20.99 20.43
CA THR A 46 -22.23 21.09 19.97
C THR A 46 -22.35 20.69 18.48
N ALA A 47 -23.57 20.52 17.98
CA ALA A 47 -23.83 20.29 16.55
C ALA A 47 -23.36 21.46 15.67
N ALA A 48 -23.43 22.68 16.18
CA ALA A 48 -22.92 23.86 15.51
C ALA A 48 -21.38 23.87 15.44
N ASP A 49 -20.69 23.46 16.51
CA ASP A 49 -19.24 23.37 16.56
C ASP A 49 -18.71 22.32 15.57
N THR A 50 -19.30 21.12 15.57
CA THR A 50 -18.87 20.03 14.67
C THR A 50 -19.07 20.43 13.22
N LYS A 51 -20.21 21.05 12.86
CA LYS A 51 -20.48 21.55 11.52
C LYS A 51 -19.47 22.64 11.14
N ALA A 52 -19.25 23.65 11.98
CA ALA A 52 -18.33 24.74 11.71
C ALA A 52 -16.89 24.25 11.49
N LEU A 53 -16.39 23.35 12.36
CA LEU A 53 -15.07 22.76 12.24
C LEU A 53 -14.91 21.96 10.95
N ALA A 54 -15.87 21.05 10.64
CA ALA A 54 -15.84 20.22 9.45
C ALA A 54 -15.91 21.04 8.17
N TYR A 55 -16.80 22.04 8.11
CA TYR A 55 -17.00 22.89 6.93
C TYR A 55 -15.86 23.88 6.68
N SER A 56 -15.02 24.17 7.67
CA SER A 56 -13.91 25.12 7.55
C SER A 56 -12.83 24.73 6.54
N VAL A 57 -12.76 23.45 6.17
CA VAL A 57 -11.76 22.90 5.23
C VAL A 57 -12.36 22.44 3.90
N LEU A 58 -13.67 22.61 3.71
CA LEU A 58 -14.36 22.23 2.50
C LEU A 58 -14.47 23.38 1.50
N THR A 59 -14.25 23.07 0.24
CA THR A 59 -14.64 23.95 -0.88
C THR A 59 -16.16 23.97 -1.03
N ASP A 60 -16.71 24.97 -1.73
CA ASP A 60 -18.16 25.06 -1.91
C ASP A 60 -18.73 23.86 -2.68
N VAL A 61 -17.99 23.32 -3.66
CA VAL A 61 -18.36 22.09 -4.37
C VAL A 61 -18.43 20.89 -3.41
N GLN A 62 -17.46 20.78 -2.50
CA GLN A 62 -17.44 19.72 -1.50
C GLN A 62 -18.59 19.83 -0.49
N LYS A 63 -18.95 21.07 -0.10
CA LYS A 63 -20.12 21.31 0.77
C LYS A 63 -21.41 20.83 0.11
N HIS A 64 -21.64 21.18 -1.16
CA HIS A 64 -22.82 20.71 -1.91
C HIS A 64 -22.85 19.18 -2.01
N ARG A 65 -21.74 18.54 -2.33
CA ARG A 65 -21.65 17.06 -2.37
C ARG A 65 -21.95 16.41 -1.02
N LEU A 66 -21.47 17.02 0.09
CA LEU A 66 -21.76 16.53 1.44
C LEU A 66 -23.26 16.68 1.78
N GLU A 67 -23.90 17.78 1.38
CA GLU A 67 -25.31 18.02 1.65
C GLU A 67 -26.22 17.11 0.81
N GLU A 68 -25.80 16.73 -0.40
CA GLU A 68 -26.54 15.80 -1.27
C GLU A 68 -26.36 14.34 -0.82
N ASN A 69 -25.12 13.90 -0.52
CA ASN A 69 -24.81 12.50 -0.25
C ASN A 69 -24.79 12.14 1.23
N LEU A 70 -24.84 13.13 2.14
CA LEU A 70 -24.75 13.00 3.59
C LEU A 70 -23.42 12.45 4.11
N GLU A 71 -22.45 12.20 3.21
CA GLU A 71 -21.11 11.77 3.50
C GLU A 71 -20.12 12.27 2.43
N LEU A 72 -18.87 12.49 2.82
CA LEU A 72 -17.81 12.97 1.93
C LEU A 72 -16.45 12.47 2.38
N ASP A 73 -15.76 11.75 1.50
CA ASP A 73 -14.32 11.50 1.59
C ASP A 73 -13.56 12.57 0.76
N PHE A 74 -12.49 13.11 1.32
CA PHE A 74 -11.64 14.10 0.67
C PHE A 74 -10.26 14.17 1.30
N SER A 75 -9.32 14.82 0.63
CA SER A 75 -8.03 15.14 1.22
C SER A 75 -7.77 16.66 1.18
N PHE A 76 -6.98 17.15 2.11
CA PHE A 76 -6.57 18.55 2.17
C PHE A 76 -5.21 18.70 2.84
N GLY A 77 -4.50 19.77 2.47
CA GLY A 77 -3.22 20.13 3.08
C GLY A 77 -3.35 21.34 3.98
N LEU A 78 -2.77 21.30 5.18
CA LEU A 78 -2.53 22.48 5.99
C LEU A 78 -1.08 22.90 5.84
N LYS A 79 -0.86 24.11 5.34
CA LYS A 79 0.48 24.66 5.09
C LYS A 79 1.35 24.54 6.33
N SER A 80 2.55 24.00 6.17
CA SER A 80 3.55 23.81 7.24
C SER A 80 3.16 22.80 8.35
N LEU A 81 2.05 22.06 8.21
CA LEU A 81 1.63 21.07 9.21
C LEU A 81 1.64 19.65 8.67
N ALA A 82 0.69 19.29 7.81
CA ALA A 82 0.58 17.97 7.18
C ALA A 82 -0.50 17.97 6.10
N ARG A 83 -0.58 16.88 5.33
CA ARG A 83 -1.76 16.53 4.56
C ARG A 83 -2.65 15.58 5.37
N PHE A 84 -3.95 15.70 5.18
CA PHE A 84 -4.95 14.93 5.91
C PHE A 84 -5.96 14.32 4.95
N ARG A 85 -6.38 13.10 5.24
CA ARG A 85 -7.60 12.52 4.72
C ARG A 85 -8.73 12.83 5.68
N GLY A 86 -9.81 13.42 5.19
CA GLY A 86 -11.03 13.73 5.93
C GLY A 86 -12.18 12.84 5.46
N ASN A 87 -12.94 12.30 6.39
CA ASN A 87 -14.26 11.76 6.15
C ASN A 87 -15.26 12.54 7.01
N ILE A 88 -16.24 13.15 6.38
CA ILE A 88 -17.33 13.88 7.04
C ILE A 88 -18.63 13.17 6.72
N PHE A 89 -19.47 12.96 7.73
CA PHE A 89 -20.73 12.24 7.58
C PHE A 89 -21.79 12.78 8.54
N HIS A 90 -23.05 12.53 8.17
CA HIS A 90 -24.18 12.84 9.04
C HIS A 90 -24.50 11.68 9.98
N GLN A 91 -24.76 12.00 11.25
CA GLN A 91 -25.23 11.05 12.24
C GLN A 91 -26.23 11.72 13.20
N ARG A 92 -27.41 11.12 13.42
CA ARG A 92 -28.47 11.63 14.33
C ARG A 92 -28.80 13.11 14.08
N GLY A 93 -28.87 13.52 12.81
CA GLY A 93 -29.18 14.89 12.42
C GLY A 93 -28.04 15.92 12.62
N ALA A 94 -26.84 15.47 12.96
CA ALA A 94 -25.67 16.33 13.11
C ALA A 94 -24.48 15.85 12.29
N VAL A 95 -23.53 16.76 12.04
CA VAL A 95 -22.28 16.43 11.33
C VAL A 95 -21.26 15.82 12.30
N ALA A 96 -20.60 14.77 11.86
CA ALA A 96 -19.40 14.21 12.50
C ALA A 96 -18.26 14.15 11.47
N ALA A 97 -17.02 14.09 11.96
CA ALA A 97 -15.85 14.03 11.09
C ALA A 97 -14.72 13.21 11.68
N VAL A 98 -13.95 12.56 10.82
CA VAL A 98 -12.70 11.89 11.16
C VAL A 98 -11.62 12.40 10.22
N PHE A 99 -10.48 12.81 10.79
CA PHE A 99 -9.33 13.27 10.02
C PHE A 99 -8.12 12.41 10.35
N ARG A 100 -7.49 11.85 9.34
CA ARG A 100 -6.29 11.03 9.44
C ARG A 100 -5.09 11.76 8.86
N THR A 101 -3.97 11.74 9.57
CA THR A 101 -2.71 12.30 9.06
C THR A 101 -2.15 11.43 7.94
N ILE A 102 -1.79 12.06 6.83
CA ILE A 102 -1.01 11.44 5.74
C ILE A 102 0.46 11.74 6.02
N PRO A 103 1.32 10.72 6.22
CA PRO A 103 2.72 10.92 6.53
C PRO A 103 3.48 11.63 5.40
N TRP A 104 4.37 12.56 5.77
CA TRP A 104 5.34 13.16 4.84
C TRP A 104 6.62 12.34 4.73
N GLU A 105 6.98 11.66 5.81
CA GLU A 105 8.23 10.91 5.88
C GLU A 105 8.05 9.54 5.24
N ILE A 106 8.81 9.30 4.18
CA ILE A 106 8.91 8.00 3.52
C ILE A 106 10.08 7.26 4.14
N LYS A 107 9.79 6.12 4.76
CA LYS A 107 10.81 5.25 5.35
C LYS A 107 11.57 4.51 4.26
N GLY A 108 12.90 4.45 4.38
CA GLY A 108 13.75 3.69 3.46
C GLY A 108 13.63 2.17 3.63
N PHE A 109 14.21 1.44 2.69
CA PHE A 109 14.17 -0.03 2.61
C PHE A 109 14.63 -0.73 3.88
N GLU A 110 15.73 -0.27 4.47
CA GLU A 110 16.32 -0.85 5.70
C GLU A 110 15.38 -0.67 6.90
N ALA A 111 14.80 0.52 7.05
CA ALA A 111 13.89 0.83 8.14
C ALA A 111 12.58 0.01 8.06
N LEU A 112 12.18 -0.37 6.85
CA LEU A 112 11.01 -1.22 6.59
C LEU A 112 11.34 -2.71 6.65
N GLY A 113 12.63 -3.10 6.65
CA GLY A 113 13.05 -4.50 6.57
C GLY A 113 12.72 -5.15 5.22
N LEU A 114 12.70 -4.37 4.14
CA LEU A 114 12.39 -4.88 2.79
C LEU A 114 13.53 -5.77 2.28
N PRO A 115 13.24 -6.96 1.75
CA PRO A 115 14.25 -7.83 1.13
C PRO A 115 14.98 -7.15 -0.03
N ALA A 116 16.27 -7.49 -0.19
CA ALA A 116 17.14 -6.86 -1.20
C ALA A 116 16.58 -6.98 -2.63
N VAL A 117 15.91 -8.08 -2.95
CA VAL A 117 15.29 -8.30 -4.27
C VAL A 117 14.22 -7.25 -4.62
N VAL A 118 13.56 -6.64 -3.63
CA VAL A 118 12.57 -5.58 -3.87
C VAL A 118 13.25 -4.36 -4.51
N ARG A 119 14.52 -4.08 -4.19
CA ARG A 119 15.27 -3.00 -4.82
C ARG A 119 15.47 -3.23 -6.32
N THR A 120 15.73 -4.49 -6.72
CA THR A 120 15.96 -4.82 -8.13
C THR A 120 14.73 -4.62 -9.01
N LEU A 121 13.54 -4.65 -8.42
CA LEU A 121 12.30 -4.32 -9.12
C LEU A 121 12.19 -2.82 -9.45
N CYS A 122 12.79 -1.96 -8.63
CA CYS A 122 12.85 -0.52 -8.90
C CYS A 122 13.82 -0.17 -10.05
N ASP A 123 14.76 -1.06 -10.36
CA ASP A 123 15.78 -0.86 -11.41
C ASP A 123 15.32 -1.36 -12.78
N LYS A 124 14.13 -1.96 -12.85
CA LYS A 124 13.54 -2.42 -14.11
C LYS A 124 13.20 -1.24 -15.01
N PRO A 125 13.49 -1.34 -16.33
CA PRO A 125 13.15 -0.28 -17.27
C PRO A 125 11.65 -0.22 -17.57
N ARG A 126 10.95 -1.35 -17.47
CA ARG A 126 9.53 -1.50 -17.81
C ARG A 126 8.95 -2.77 -17.19
N GLY A 127 7.64 -2.91 -17.26
CA GLY A 127 6.91 -4.09 -16.82
C GLY A 127 5.99 -3.80 -15.65
N LEU A 128 5.35 -4.84 -15.12
CA LEU A 128 4.35 -4.75 -14.07
C LEU A 128 4.87 -5.34 -12.75
N VAL A 129 4.86 -4.53 -11.72
CA VAL A 129 5.18 -4.94 -10.34
C VAL A 129 3.92 -4.79 -9.47
N LEU A 130 3.53 -5.85 -8.81
CA LEU A 130 2.32 -5.90 -8.00
C LEU A 130 2.68 -5.99 -6.51
N VAL A 131 2.08 -5.12 -5.70
CA VAL A 131 2.17 -5.18 -4.24
C VAL A 131 0.79 -5.49 -3.69
N THR A 132 0.63 -6.66 -3.07
CA THR A 132 -0.68 -7.18 -2.67
C THR A 132 -0.74 -7.51 -1.18
N GLY A 133 -1.93 -7.77 -0.68
CA GLY A 133 -2.20 -8.09 0.72
C GLY A 133 -3.43 -7.38 1.25
N PRO A 134 -3.92 -7.76 2.43
CA PRO A 134 -5.11 -7.15 3.03
C PRO A 134 -4.91 -5.68 3.36
N THR A 135 -6.02 -5.00 3.67
CA THR A 135 -5.97 -3.62 4.16
C THR A 135 -5.10 -3.53 5.42
N GLY A 136 -4.23 -2.53 5.48
CA GLY A 136 -3.31 -2.35 6.61
C GLY A 136 -2.07 -3.25 6.59
N SER A 137 -1.82 -4.01 5.52
CA SER A 137 -0.60 -4.82 5.36
C SER A 137 0.65 -4.01 5.00
N GLY A 138 0.53 -2.70 4.76
CA GLY A 138 1.65 -1.81 4.47
C GLY A 138 1.99 -1.66 2.98
N LYS A 139 1.09 -2.02 2.07
CA LYS A 139 1.28 -1.89 0.60
C LYS A 139 1.74 -0.50 0.20
N SER A 140 0.98 0.53 0.60
CA SER A 140 1.28 1.92 0.26
C SER A 140 2.63 2.37 0.81
N THR A 141 3.01 1.91 2.01
CA THR A 141 4.32 2.21 2.61
C THR A 141 5.47 1.59 1.82
N THR A 142 5.31 0.34 1.37
CA THR A 142 6.29 -0.36 0.52
C THR A 142 6.42 0.32 -0.83
N LEU A 143 5.30 0.64 -1.48
CA LEU A 143 5.28 1.37 -2.75
C LEU A 143 5.89 2.75 -2.62
N ALA A 144 5.59 3.49 -1.54
CA ALA A 144 6.20 4.79 -1.30
C ALA A 144 7.73 4.69 -1.20
N ALA A 145 8.26 3.67 -0.50
CA ALA A 145 9.70 3.44 -0.45
C ALA A 145 10.31 3.08 -1.81
N MET A 146 9.60 2.27 -2.62
CA MET A 146 10.05 1.91 -3.97
C MET A 146 10.08 3.12 -4.90
N LEU A 147 9.01 3.93 -4.90
CA LEU A 147 8.94 5.16 -5.69
C LEU A 147 9.96 6.20 -5.21
N ASP A 148 10.18 6.31 -3.90
CA ASP A 148 11.18 7.24 -3.36
C ASP A 148 12.60 6.85 -3.76
N LYS A 149 12.92 5.53 -3.83
CA LYS A 149 14.19 5.04 -4.39
C LYS A 149 14.34 5.50 -5.84
N ILE A 150 13.33 5.24 -6.68
CA ILE A 150 13.36 5.65 -8.09
C ILE A 150 13.55 7.16 -8.20
N ASN A 151 12.80 7.94 -7.43
CA ASN A 151 12.86 9.41 -7.39
C ASN A 151 14.23 9.96 -6.95
N ASN A 152 14.97 9.20 -6.12
CA ASN A 152 16.33 9.59 -5.71
C ASN A 152 17.41 9.25 -6.75
N GLU A 153 17.18 8.23 -7.61
CA GLU A 153 18.24 7.62 -8.42
C GLU A 153 18.07 7.87 -9.92
N ARG A 154 16.82 8.02 -10.44
CA ARG A 154 16.48 8.11 -11.86
C ARG A 154 16.00 9.51 -12.23
N GLU A 155 16.30 9.96 -13.46
CA GLU A 155 15.88 11.25 -14.02
C GLU A 155 14.72 11.00 -15.00
N GLU A 156 13.51 10.79 -14.45
CA GLU A 156 12.34 10.29 -15.17
C GLU A 156 11.05 11.01 -14.76
N HIS A 157 9.99 10.80 -15.54
CA HIS A 157 8.66 11.28 -15.23
C HIS A 157 7.85 10.18 -14.55
N MET A 158 7.42 10.45 -13.32
CA MET A 158 6.60 9.54 -12.51
C MET A 158 5.19 10.09 -12.38
N ILE A 159 4.19 9.27 -12.70
CA ILE A 159 2.77 9.59 -12.51
C ILE A 159 2.17 8.63 -11.51
N THR A 160 1.47 9.14 -10.49
CA THR A 160 0.65 8.31 -9.61
C THR A 160 -0.83 8.64 -9.79
N ILE A 161 -1.68 7.60 -9.71
CA ILE A 161 -3.14 7.71 -9.76
C ILE A 161 -3.67 6.97 -8.53
N GLU A 162 -4.27 7.72 -7.60
CA GLU A 162 -4.58 7.21 -6.26
C GLU A 162 -5.99 7.65 -5.80
N ASP A 163 -6.59 6.91 -4.87
CA ASP A 163 -7.90 7.23 -4.28
C ASP A 163 -7.95 6.87 -2.78
N PRO A 164 -7.56 7.82 -1.90
CA PRO A 164 -6.81 9.05 -2.16
C PRO A 164 -5.29 8.85 -2.19
N ILE A 165 -4.51 9.94 -2.36
CA ILE A 165 -3.05 9.93 -2.23
C ILE A 165 -2.67 9.55 -0.79
N GLU A 166 -1.86 8.47 -0.65
CA GLU A 166 -1.43 7.92 0.65
C GLU A 166 -0.09 8.50 1.14
N PHE A 167 0.81 8.89 0.23
CA PHE A 167 2.10 9.52 0.51
C PHE A 167 2.38 10.64 -0.49
N LEU A 168 2.96 11.74 -0.01
CA LEU A 168 3.41 12.81 -0.90
C LEU A 168 4.86 12.61 -1.31
N HIS A 169 5.09 12.67 -2.60
CA HIS A 169 6.41 12.62 -3.20
C HIS A 169 6.82 13.99 -3.72
N ASN A 170 7.86 14.58 -3.13
CA ASN A 170 8.47 15.79 -3.69
C ASN A 170 9.24 15.43 -4.97
N HIS A 171 9.36 16.38 -5.88
CA HIS A 171 10.32 16.26 -6.98
C HIS A 171 11.73 16.16 -6.41
N LYS A 172 12.49 15.14 -6.84
CA LYS A 172 13.91 14.97 -6.53
C LYS A 172 14.68 14.93 -7.85
N LYS A 173 15.11 13.76 -8.29
CA LYS A 173 15.61 13.59 -9.66
C LYS A 173 14.48 13.38 -10.66
N CYS A 174 13.40 12.69 -10.24
CA CYS A 174 12.22 12.57 -11.07
C CYS A 174 11.32 13.80 -11.00
N LEU A 175 10.62 14.08 -12.09
CA LEU A 175 9.39 14.86 -12.08
C LEU A 175 8.27 13.95 -11.57
N VAL A 176 7.57 14.32 -10.50
CA VAL A 176 6.50 13.50 -9.93
C VAL A 176 5.17 14.23 -10.00
N ASN A 177 4.22 13.68 -10.73
CA ASN A 177 2.85 14.16 -10.80
C ASN A 177 1.91 13.13 -10.14
N GLN A 178 1.27 13.54 -9.04
CA GLN A 178 0.31 12.71 -8.31
C GLN A 178 -1.11 13.19 -8.61
N ARG A 179 -1.97 12.28 -9.06
CA ARG A 179 -3.36 12.57 -9.42
C ARG A 179 -4.30 11.81 -8.48
N GLU A 180 -5.10 12.57 -7.74
CA GLU A 180 -6.11 12.02 -6.85
C GLU A 180 -7.45 11.90 -7.57
N VAL A 181 -8.07 10.73 -7.50
CA VAL A 181 -9.42 10.51 -8.05
C VAL A 181 -10.42 11.41 -7.33
N HIS A 182 -11.37 11.95 -8.07
CA HIS A 182 -12.36 12.94 -7.65
C HIS A 182 -11.83 14.36 -7.38
N SER A 183 -10.52 14.56 -7.25
CA SER A 183 -9.89 15.88 -7.09
C SER A 183 -9.20 16.34 -8.38
N ASP A 184 -8.37 15.49 -8.96
CA ASP A 184 -7.52 15.81 -10.13
C ASP A 184 -7.95 15.02 -11.37
N THR A 185 -8.78 14.00 -11.21
CA THR A 185 -9.36 13.20 -12.28
C THR A 185 -10.72 12.64 -11.86
N HIS A 186 -11.56 12.32 -12.83
CA HIS A 186 -12.92 11.79 -12.55
C HIS A 186 -12.93 10.32 -12.17
N SER A 187 -11.97 9.52 -12.66
CA SER A 187 -11.88 8.08 -12.38
C SER A 187 -10.48 7.55 -12.67
N PHE A 188 -10.16 6.37 -12.15
CA PHE A 188 -8.94 5.64 -12.51
C PHE A 188 -8.86 5.44 -14.03
N ALA A 189 -9.91 4.95 -14.66
CA ALA A 189 -9.95 4.68 -16.09
C ALA A 189 -9.67 5.92 -16.96
N ASN A 190 -10.26 7.07 -16.61
CA ASN A 190 -10.00 8.33 -17.32
C ASN A 190 -8.53 8.75 -17.18
N SER A 191 -7.99 8.67 -15.98
CA SER A 191 -6.61 9.04 -15.72
C SER A 191 -5.62 8.11 -16.43
N LEU A 192 -5.85 6.80 -16.40
CA LEU A 192 -4.98 5.81 -17.05
C LEU A 192 -4.97 5.96 -18.58
N ARG A 193 -6.13 6.26 -19.18
CA ARG A 193 -6.20 6.59 -20.62
C ARG A 193 -5.44 7.87 -20.97
N ALA A 194 -5.43 8.86 -20.08
CA ALA A 194 -4.69 10.10 -20.27
C ALA A 194 -3.19 9.91 -20.04
N ALA A 195 -2.80 9.13 -19.06
CA ALA A 195 -1.42 8.91 -18.65
C ALA A 195 -0.49 8.51 -19.80
N LEU A 196 -0.96 7.66 -20.72
CA LEU A 196 -0.19 7.26 -21.93
C LEU A 196 0.19 8.43 -22.87
N ARG A 197 -0.42 9.61 -22.70
CA ARG A 197 -0.13 10.84 -23.46
C ARG A 197 0.56 11.90 -22.60
N GLU A 198 0.87 11.58 -21.37
CA GLU A 198 1.51 12.47 -20.41
C GLU A 198 3.03 12.20 -20.29
N ASP A 199 3.58 11.41 -21.21
CA ASP A 199 5.01 11.04 -21.30
C ASP A 199 5.56 10.45 -19.97
N PRO A 200 4.94 9.40 -19.41
CA PRO A 200 5.41 8.78 -18.19
C PRO A 200 6.51 7.76 -18.47
N ASP A 201 7.45 7.60 -17.56
CA ASP A 201 8.38 6.47 -17.50
C ASP A 201 7.91 5.47 -16.41
N VAL A 202 7.42 5.99 -15.29
CA VAL A 202 6.96 5.22 -14.15
C VAL A 202 5.52 5.59 -13.81
N VAL A 203 4.67 4.57 -13.65
CA VAL A 203 3.25 4.76 -13.30
C VAL A 203 2.90 3.97 -12.05
N LEU A 204 2.31 4.63 -11.04
CA LEU A 204 1.66 3.96 -9.92
C LEU A 204 0.14 3.99 -10.10
N ILE A 205 -0.48 2.83 -9.99
CA ILE A 205 -1.93 2.63 -9.95
C ILE A 205 -2.29 2.22 -8.52
N GLY A 206 -2.94 3.12 -7.78
CA GLY A 206 -3.23 2.93 -6.36
C GLY A 206 -3.94 1.61 -6.07
N GLU A 207 -4.94 1.24 -6.89
CA GLU A 207 -5.62 -0.04 -6.77
C GLU A 207 -6.27 -0.49 -8.10
N MET A 208 -6.12 -1.78 -8.43
CA MET A 208 -6.78 -2.43 -9.56
C MET A 208 -8.01 -3.22 -9.08
N ARG A 209 -9.21 -2.64 -9.20
CA ARG A 209 -10.46 -3.25 -8.73
C ARG A 209 -11.29 -3.91 -9.82
N ASP A 210 -11.26 -3.35 -11.01
CA ASP A 210 -12.15 -3.68 -12.13
C ASP A 210 -11.36 -4.02 -13.40
N LEU A 211 -12.09 -4.55 -14.39
CA LEU A 211 -11.55 -4.97 -15.66
C LEU A 211 -10.83 -3.84 -16.39
N GLU A 212 -11.43 -2.65 -16.45
CA GLU A 212 -10.90 -1.52 -17.23
C GLU A 212 -9.56 -1.03 -16.64
N THR A 213 -9.45 -0.99 -15.31
CA THR A 213 -8.21 -0.61 -14.62
C THR A 213 -7.11 -1.66 -14.83
N ILE A 214 -7.46 -2.96 -14.76
CA ILE A 214 -6.50 -4.06 -14.98
C ILE A 214 -6.02 -4.08 -16.42
N GLU A 215 -6.93 -3.95 -17.40
CA GLU A 215 -6.58 -3.87 -18.82
C GLU A 215 -5.64 -2.70 -19.11
N SER A 216 -5.94 -1.53 -18.54
CA SER A 216 -5.10 -0.34 -18.69
C SER A 216 -3.71 -0.54 -18.09
N ALA A 217 -3.60 -1.16 -16.91
CA ALA A 217 -2.33 -1.47 -16.27
C ALA A 217 -1.45 -2.40 -17.12
N LEU A 218 -2.05 -3.46 -17.67
CA LEU A 218 -1.36 -4.39 -18.58
C LEU A 218 -0.88 -3.68 -19.83
N ARG A 219 -1.71 -2.80 -20.41
CA ARG A 219 -1.37 -2.01 -21.61
C ARG A 219 -0.22 -1.04 -21.35
N ILE A 220 -0.24 -0.31 -20.23
CA ILE A 220 0.83 0.62 -19.86
C ILE A 220 2.16 -0.14 -19.69
N ALA A 221 2.14 -1.28 -18.99
CA ALA A 221 3.31 -2.12 -18.80
C ALA A 221 3.86 -2.69 -20.14
N GLU A 222 2.96 -3.07 -21.07
CA GLU A 222 3.33 -3.59 -22.39
C GLU A 222 3.94 -2.54 -23.30
N THR A 223 3.47 -1.28 -23.19
CA THR A 223 3.95 -0.16 -24.01
C THR A 223 5.28 0.44 -23.54
N GLY A 224 5.93 -0.17 -22.55
CA GLY A 224 7.31 0.15 -22.21
C GLY A 224 7.51 0.89 -20.89
N HIS A 225 6.47 1.07 -20.07
CA HIS A 225 6.51 1.81 -18.82
C HIS A 225 6.68 0.88 -17.62
N LEU A 226 7.41 1.32 -16.58
CA LEU A 226 7.47 0.62 -15.30
C LEU A 226 6.22 0.93 -14.50
N THR A 227 5.37 -0.09 -14.33
CA THR A 227 4.04 0.06 -13.74
C THR A 227 3.98 -0.64 -12.38
N PHE A 228 3.62 0.09 -11.34
CA PHE A 228 3.33 -0.43 -10.02
C PHE A 228 1.82 -0.42 -9.78
N ALA A 229 1.29 -1.48 -9.16
CA ALA A 229 -0.14 -1.50 -8.82
C ALA A 229 -0.41 -2.33 -7.57
N THR A 230 -1.59 -2.13 -6.96
CA THR A 230 -2.01 -2.94 -5.81
C THR A 230 -3.27 -3.76 -6.08
N LEU A 231 -3.34 -4.90 -5.37
CA LEU A 231 -4.54 -5.72 -5.21
C LEU A 231 -4.68 -6.18 -3.75
N HIS A 232 -5.84 -6.78 -3.41
CA HIS A 232 -6.13 -7.30 -2.07
C HIS A 232 -5.99 -8.83 -1.95
N THR A 233 -5.21 -9.45 -2.82
CA THR A 233 -4.92 -10.88 -2.81
C THR A 233 -3.82 -11.24 -1.80
N ASN A 234 -3.82 -12.49 -1.31
CA ASN A 234 -2.93 -12.95 -0.24
C ASN A 234 -1.79 -13.84 -0.71
N SER A 235 -1.71 -14.17 -2.00
CA SER A 235 -0.63 -14.97 -2.59
C SER A 235 -0.38 -14.57 -4.04
N ALA A 236 0.80 -14.90 -4.56
CA ALA A 236 1.16 -14.67 -5.96
C ALA A 236 0.23 -15.45 -6.92
N VAL A 237 -0.08 -16.68 -6.57
CA VAL A 237 -1.02 -17.54 -7.34
C VAL A 237 -2.41 -16.89 -7.41
N SER A 238 -2.96 -16.48 -6.25
CA SER A 238 -4.27 -15.83 -6.23
C SER A 238 -4.28 -14.47 -6.93
N THR A 239 -3.14 -13.78 -6.96
CA THR A 239 -2.98 -12.51 -7.67
C THR A 239 -3.09 -12.72 -9.19
N ILE A 240 -2.37 -13.71 -9.73
CA ILE A 240 -2.42 -14.05 -11.15
C ILE A 240 -3.83 -14.47 -11.55
N ASN A 241 -4.46 -15.38 -10.79
CA ASN A 241 -5.83 -15.79 -11.03
C ASN A 241 -6.79 -14.59 -11.02
N ARG A 242 -6.71 -13.72 -10.02
CA ARG A 242 -7.58 -12.53 -9.91
C ARG A 242 -7.48 -11.61 -11.12
N ILE A 243 -6.28 -11.44 -11.69
CA ILE A 243 -6.07 -10.63 -12.90
C ILE A 243 -6.72 -11.29 -14.11
N VAL A 244 -6.56 -12.61 -14.26
CA VAL A 244 -7.09 -13.34 -15.41
C VAL A 244 -8.61 -13.50 -15.33
N ASP A 245 -9.14 -13.83 -14.16
CA ASP A 245 -10.54 -14.19 -13.96
C ASP A 245 -11.52 -13.01 -14.12
N VAL A 246 -11.03 -11.78 -14.07
CA VAL A 246 -11.87 -10.60 -14.30
C VAL A 246 -12.26 -10.44 -15.77
N PHE A 247 -11.50 -11.08 -16.69
CA PHE A 247 -11.77 -11.03 -18.10
C PHE A 247 -12.73 -12.13 -18.56
N PRO A 248 -13.53 -11.87 -19.59
CA PRO A 248 -14.35 -12.90 -20.24
C PRO A 248 -13.50 -14.11 -20.67
N ALA A 249 -14.05 -15.32 -20.57
CA ALA A 249 -13.32 -16.58 -20.81
C ALA A 249 -12.57 -16.62 -22.16
N HIS A 250 -13.15 -16.04 -23.21
CA HIS A 250 -12.51 -16.00 -24.53
C HIS A 250 -11.28 -15.09 -24.62
N GLN A 251 -11.12 -14.15 -23.70
CA GLN A 251 -9.97 -13.22 -23.64
C GLN A 251 -8.86 -13.74 -22.70
N GLN A 252 -9.17 -14.62 -21.76
CA GLN A 252 -8.23 -15.09 -20.74
C GLN A 252 -6.92 -15.67 -21.31
N PRO A 253 -6.90 -16.46 -22.41
CA PRO A 253 -5.64 -16.93 -22.98
C PRO A 253 -4.72 -15.78 -23.45
N GLN A 254 -5.29 -14.75 -24.05
CA GLN A 254 -4.53 -13.57 -24.47
C GLN A 254 -4.00 -12.79 -23.25
N VAL A 255 -4.82 -12.62 -22.21
CA VAL A 255 -4.43 -11.94 -20.97
C VAL A 255 -3.31 -12.70 -20.27
N ARG A 256 -3.35 -14.04 -20.20
CA ARG A 256 -2.26 -14.87 -19.67
C ARG A 256 -0.97 -14.68 -20.45
N ALA A 257 -1.06 -14.66 -21.77
CA ALA A 257 0.11 -14.41 -22.63
C ALA A 257 0.70 -13.02 -22.37
N GLN A 258 -0.12 -11.98 -22.34
CA GLN A 258 0.30 -10.61 -22.05
C GLN A 258 0.90 -10.48 -20.64
N LEU A 259 0.21 -10.97 -19.60
CA LEU A 259 0.70 -10.95 -18.23
C LEU A 259 2.04 -11.69 -18.10
N SER A 260 2.21 -12.84 -18.76
CA SER A 260 3.46 -13.60 -18.76
C SER A 260 4.65 -12.82 -19.32
N MET A 261 4.41 -11.88 -20.22
CA MET A 261 5.47 -11.03 -20.80
C MET A 261 5.80 -9.83 -19.92
N VAL A 262 4.79 -9.16 -19.36
CA VAL A 262 4.98 -7.88 -18.66
C VAL A 262 5.25 -8.03 -17.17
N LEU A 263 4.89 -9.15 -16.53
CA LEU A 263 5.03 -9.33 -15.08
C LEU A 263 6.52 -9.37 -14.68
N GLU A 264 6.94 -8.47 -13.78
CA GLU A 264 8.31 -8.40 -13.23
C GLU A 264 8.38 -8.83 -11.76
N GLY A 265 7.30 -8.70 -10.99
CA GLY A 265 7.27 -9.18 -9.62
C GLY A 265 5.89 -9.10 -8.98
N ILE A 266 5.65 -10.01 -8.02
CA ILE A 266 4.50 -9.95 -7.11
C ILE A 266 5.01 -10.00 -5.68
N LEU A 267 4.65 -9.02 -4.88
CA LEU A 267 5.00 -8.89 -3.46
C LEU A 267 3.72 -8.99 -2.64
N CYS A 268 3.45 -10.17 -2.05
CA CYS A 268 2.28 -10.35 -1.18
C CYS A 268 2.70 -10.19 0.27
N GLN A 269 2.19 -9.18 0.97
CA GLN A 269 2.69 -8.82 2.29
C GLN A 269 1.63 -8.82 3.40
N ALA A 270 2.09 -9.11 4.61
CA ALA A 270 1.34 -8.98 5.84
C ALA A 270 2.19 -8.34 6.94
N LEU A 271 1.53 -7.64 7.86
CA LEU A 271 2.15 -7.08 9.06
C LEU A 271 1.63 -7.84 10.28
N LEU A 272 2.55 -8.47 11.01
CA LEU A 272 2.25 -9.31 12.17
C LEU A 272 2.71 -8.63 13.47
N PRO A 273 1.99 -8.81 14.60
CA PRO A 273 2.44 -8.29 15.89
C PRO A 273 3.82 -8.82 16.26
N ARG A 274 4.71 -7.95 16.70
CA ARG A 274 6.03 -8.36 17.21
C ARG A 274 5.93 -8.94 18.61
N ILE A 275 6.80 -9.90 18.90
CA ILE A 275 6.86 -10.56 20.22
C ILE A 275 7.23 -9.58 21.34
N ASP A 276 7.99 -8.53 21.02
CA ASP A 276 8.39 -7.47 21.97
C ASP A 276 7.28 -6.42 22.22
N GLY A 277 6.11 -6.57 21.57
CA GLY A 277 4.99 -5.63 21.66
C GLY A 277 5.26 -4.26 21.02
N ARG A 278 6.41 -4.06 20.36
CA ARG A 278 6.82 -2.79 19.76
C ARG A 278 6.61 -2.77 18.26
N GLY A 279 5.37 -2.51 17.83
CA GLY A 279 5.04 -2.40 16.41
C GLY A 279 4.78 -3.75 15.74
N ARG A 280 5.07 -3.85 14.46
CA ARG A 280 4.74 -5.00 13.60
C ARG A 280 5.96 -5.46 12.83
N ALA A 281 6.06 -6.76 12.58
CA ALA A 281 7.04 -7.38 11.70
C ALA A 281 6.39 -7.60 10.32
N MET A 282 7.11 -7.29 9.25
CA MET A 282 6.66 -7.56 7.89
C MET A 282 7.02 -9.00 7.50
N VAL A 283 6.05 -9.67 6.91
CA VAL A 283 6.21 -10.98 6.26
C VAL A 283 5.76 -10.81 4.81
N MET A 284 6.53 -11.37 3.87
CA MET A 284 6.30 -11.15 2.45
C MET A 284 6.54 -12.43 1.65
N GLU A 285 5.56 -12.80 0.82
CA GLU A 285 5.77 -13.74 -0.27
C GLU A 285 6.28 -12.96 -1.48
N ILE A 286 7.28 -13.48 -2.19
CA ILE A 286 7.93 -12.80 -3.33
C ILE A 286 8.00 -13.76 -4.51
N LEU A 287 7.35 -13.38 -5.59
CA LEU A 287 7.46 -14.03 -6.89
C LEU A 287 8.25 -13.13 -7.84
N ILE A 288 9.34 -13.64 -8.40
CA ILE A 288 10.11 -13.01 -9.49
C ILE A 288 10.01 -13.93 -10.72
N PRO A 289 9.25 -13.57 -11.76
CA PRO A 289 9.03 -14.44 -12.90
C PRO A 289 10.31 -14.70 -13.70
N ASN A 290 10.78 -15.94 -13.67
CA ASN A 290 11.77 -16.46 -14.61
C ASN A 290 11.07 -17.09 -15.84
N ALA A 291 11.83 -17.62 -16.80
CA ALA A 291 11.28 -18.22 -18.01
C ALA A 291 10.30 -19.37 -17.72
N ALA A 292 10.58 -20.19 -16.69
CA ALA A 292 9.70 -21.30 -16.31
C ALA A 292 8.36 -20.77 -15.77
N ILE A 293 8.38 -19.79 -14.86
CA ILE A 293 7.15 -19.20 -14.29
C ILE A 293 6.35 -18.47 -15.37
N ARG A 294 6.99 -17.71 -16.26
CA ARG A 294 6.33 -17.07 -17.40
C ARG A 294 5.60 -18.10 -18.28
N ASN A 295 6.21 -19.27 -18.49
CA ASN A 295 5.58 -20.37 -19.22
C ASN A 295 4.38 -20.97 -18.45
N LEU A 296 4.49 -21.18 -17.12
CA LEU A 296 3.38 -21.68 -16.30
C LEU A 296 2.18 -20.72 -16.34
N VAL A 297 2.41 -19.41 -16.32
CA VAL A 297 1.34 -18.39 -16.44
C VAL A 297 0.68 -18.49 -17.82
N ARG A 298 1.45 -18.56 -18.90
CA ARG A 298 0.95 -18.61 -20.27
C ARG A 298 0.12 -19.87 -20.54
N GLU A 299 0.55 -21.04 -19.99
CA GLU A 299 -0.08 -22.33 -20.21
C GLU A 299 -1.19 -22.68 -19.21
N ASP A 300 -1.61 -21.72 -18.35
CA ASP A 300 -2.63 -21.95 -17.32
C ASP A 300 -2.25 -23.03 -16.27
N LYS A 301 -0.94 -23.19 -16.03
CA LYS A 301 -0.39 -24.12 -15.02
C LYS A 301 -0.03 -23.39 -13.73
N ILE A 302 -0.86 -22.41 -13.33
CA ILE A 302 -0.61 -21.47 -12.22
C ILE A 302 -0.46 -22.24 -10.89
N HIS A 303 -1.13 -23.38 -10.71
CA HIS A 303 -1.03 -24.24 -9.53
C HIS A 303 0.40 -24.78 -9.28
N GLN A 304 1.28 -24.81 -10.29
CA GLN A 304 2.67 -25.25 -10.16
C GLN A 304 3.63 -24.13 -9.73
N ILE A 305 3.19 -22.88 -9.73
CA ILE A 305 4.03 -21.72 -9.40
C ILE A 305 4.56 -21.82 -7.97
N TYR A 306 3.72 -22.24 -7.00
CA TYR A 306 4.15 -22.34 -5.61
C TYR A 306 5.37 -23.26 -5.43
N SER A 307 5.35 -24.44 -6.06
CA SER A 307 6.48 -25.38 -6.04
C SER A 307 7.73 -24.81 -6.72
N ALA A 308 7.56 -24.03 -7.80
CA ALA A 308 8.67 -23.35 -8.47
C ALA A 308 9.27 -22.24 -7.59
N MET A 309 8.46 -21.56 -6.77
CA MET A 309 8.94 -20.56 -5.81
C MET A 309 9.77 -21.19 -4.70
N GLN A 310 9.34 -22.34 -4.16
CA GLN A 310 10.10 -23.06 -3.11
C GLN A 310 11.54 -23.37 -3.52
N THR A 311 11.75 -23.71 -4.79
CA THR A 311 13.08 -24.05 -5.33
C THR A 311 13.88 -22.86 -5.84
N GLY A 312 13.23 -21.74 -6.14
CA GLY A 312 13.84 -20.54 -6.72
C GLY A 312 14.53 -19.60 -5.73
N THR A 313 14.45 -19.87 -4.43
CA THR A 313 14.90 -18.96 -3.35
C THR A 313 16.36 -18.54 -3.48
N GLY A 314 17.26 -19.48 -3.81
CA GLY A 314 18.70 -19.23 -3.83
C GLY A 314 19.21 -18.44 -5.04
N THR A 315 18.48 -18.46 -6.16
CA THR A 315 18.94 -17.90 -7.44
C THR A 315 18.24 -16.60 -7.85
N THR A 316 16.97 -16.47 -7.53
CA THR A 316 16.13 -15.34 -8.00
C THR A 316 15.67 -14.43 -6.88
N GLY A 317 15.87 -14.82 -5.63
CA GLY A 317 15.36 -14.08 -4.48
C GLY A 317 13.87 -14.27 -4.21
N MET A 318 13.24 -15.25 -4.87
CA MET A 318 11.88 -15.65 -4.53
C MET A 318 11.81 -16.23 -3.12
N GLN A 319 10.69 -16.05 -2.46
CA GLN A 319 10.38 -16.74 -1.21
C GLN A 319 8.88 -16.98 -1.07
N THR A 320 8.52 -18.12 -0.48
CA THR A 320 7.13 -18.38 -0.11
C THR A 320 6.76 -17.65 1.18
N PHE A 321 5.46 -17.51 1.42
CA PHE A 321 4.97 -16.90 2.66
C PHE A 321 5.44 -17.69 3.89
N ASN A 322 5.46 -19.04 3.84
CA ASN A 322 5.95 -19.90 4.92
C ASN A 322 7.46 -19.72 5.18
N GLN A 323 8.28 -19.60 4.14
CA GLN A 323 9.70 -19.28 4.31
C GLN A 323 9.92 -17.93 5.01
N SER A 324 9.11 -16.93 4.66
CA SER A 324 9.15 -15.62 5.32
C SER A 324 8.70 -15.68 6.77
N LEU A 325 7.66 -16.46 7.09
CA LEU A 325 7.20 -16.72 8.47
C LEU A 325 8.28 -17.41 9.30
N ALA A 326 8.90 -18.47 8.76
CA ALA A 326 9.99 -19.18 9.42
C ALA A 326 11.17 -18.24 9.73
N ASN A 327 11.57 -17.39 8.76
CA ASN A 327 12.61 -16.40 8.95
C ASN A 327 12.29 -15.41 10.08
N ALA A 328 11.06 -14.88 10.10
CA ALA A 328 10.60 -13.94 11.13
C ALA A 328 10.59 -14.61 12.52
N TYR A 329 10.24 -15.88 12.61
CA TYR A 329 10.31 -16.67 13.84
C TYR A 329 11.75 -16.87 14.29
N PHE A 330 12.67 -17.31 13.42
CA PHE A 330 14.10 -17.49 13.78
C PHE A 330 14.77 -16.20 14.23
N GLN A 331 14.37 -15.07 13.65
CA GLN A 331 14.81 -13.74 14.06
C GLN A 331 14.16 -13.26 15.36
N LYS A 332 13.29 -14.06 15.98
CA LYS A 332 12.55 -13.72 17.20
C LYS A 332 11.68 -12.45 17.04
N LEU A 333 11.23 -12.18 15.84
CA LEU A 333 10.32 -11.06 15.56
C LEU A 333 8.88 -11.41 15.90
N ILE A 334 8.47 -12.65 15.65
CA ILE A 334 7.10 -13.16 15.91
C ILE A 334 7.17 -14.47 16.71
N SER A 335 6.10 -14.81 17.43
CA SER A 335 5.97 -16.09 18.12
C SER A 335 5.66 -17.24 17.15
N LEU A 336 5.92 -18.48 17.57
CA LEU A 336 5.54 -19.68 16.82
C LEU A 336 4.02 -19.72 16.59
N GLU A 337 3.24 -19.43 17.62
CA GLU A 337 1.78 -19.37 17.56
C GLU A 337 1.31 -18.36 16.49
N THR A 338 1.90 -17.15 16.48
CA THR A 338 1.61 -16.15 15.45
C THR A 338 1.97 -16.66 14.05
N ALA A 339 3.12 -17.30 13.89
CA ALA A 339 3.55 -17.85 12.61
C ALA A 339 2.59 -18.93 12.09
N LEU A 340 2.26 -19.93 12.94
CA LEU A 340 1.35 -21.02 12.58
C LEU A 340 -0.07 -20.53 12.27
N SER A 341 -0.59 -19.57 13.04
CA SER A 341 -1.93 -19.01 12.82
C SER A 341 -2.08 -18.24 11.50
N ARG A 342 -0.97 -17.82 10.88
CA ARG A 342 -0.95 -17.06 9.63
C ARG A 342 -0.54 -17.88 8.41
N SER A 343 -0.04 -19.08 8.63
CA SER A 343 0.31 -20.00 7.56
C SER A 343 -0.94 -20.57 6.89
N SER A 344 -0.95 -20.66 5.57
CA SER A 344 -1.94 -21.40 4.80
C SER A 344 -1.67 -22.90 4.79
N ASN A 345 -0.44 -23.33 5.14
CA ASN A 345 -0.02 -24.72 5.28
C ASN A 345 0.89 -24.84 6.53
N PRO A 346 0.28 -25.01 7.73
CA PRO A 346 1.03 -25.10 8.99
C PRO A 346 2.01 -26.26 9.06
N ASP A 347 1.69 -27.40 8.44
CA ASP A 347 2.57 -28.59 8.42
C ASP A 347 3.88 -28.31 7.67
N GLU A 348 3.79 -27.67 6.50
CA GLU A 348 4.96 -27.21 5.76
C GLU A 348 5.81 -26.22 6.58
N LEU A 349 5.15 -25.27 7.26
CA LEU A 349 5.85 -24.30 8.10
C LEU A 349 6.56 -24.99 9.26
N GLN A 350 5.92 -25.96 9.92
CA GLN A 350 6.53 -26.73 11.00
C GLN A 350 7.75 -27.52 10.51
N ASP A 351 7.66 -28.11 9.32
CA ASP A 351 8.80 -28.81 8.68
C ASP A 351 9.96 -27.87 8.37
N LEU A 352 9.70 -26.66 7.86
CA LEU A 352 10.73 -25.64 7.62
C LEU A 352 11.42 -25.24 8.92
N ILE A 353 10.65 -25.04 9.98
CA ILE A 353 11.19 -24.69 11.32
C ILE A 353 12.03 -25.83 11.89
N ASN A 354 11.55 -27.08 11.80
CA ASN A 354 12.27 -28.24 12.33
C ASN A 354 13.60 -28.51 11.60
N ARG A 355 13.66 -28.21 10.29
CA ARG A 355 14.89 -28.31 9.47
C ARG A 355 15.86 -27.14 9.68
N GLY A 356 15.45 -26.09 10.38
CA GLY A 356 16.27 -24.89 10.56
C GLY A 356 16.54 -24.13 9.25
N VAL A 357 15.67 -24.27 8.24
CA VAL A 357 15.86 -23.65 6.92
C VAL A 357 15.53 -22.18 7.00
N THR A 358 16.54 -21.34 6.88
CA THR A 358 16.41 -19.89 6.72
C THR A 358 16.62 -19.52 5.24
N SER A 359 15.86 -18.56 4.74
CA SER A 359 16.10 -18.00 3.40
C SER A 359 17.40 -17.21 3.36
N PRO A 360 18.26 -17.34 2.34
CA PRO A 360 19.58 -16.69 2.27
C PRO A 360 19.56 -15.15 2.29
N GLN A 361 18.41 -14.52 2.12
CA GLN A 361 18.31 -13.09 1.83
C GLN A 361 18.35 -12.15 3.05
N MET A 362 18.36 -12.65 4.28
CA MET A 362 18.35 -11.79 5.47
C MET A 362 19.68 -11.82 6.30
N SER A 363 20.77 -12.30 5.75
CA SER A 363 22.10 -12.26 6.39
C SER A 363 22.87 -10.94 6.15
N GLY A 364 22.18 -9.86 5.83
CA GLY A 364 22.74 -8.51 5.71
C GLY A 364 22.93 -7.87 7.09
N GLY A 365 24.12 -8.04 7.72
CA GLY A 365 24.54 -7.15 8.79
C GLY A 365 24.97 -7.76 10.11
N ARG A 366 25.96 -8.64 10.09
CA ARG A 366 27.00 -8.70 11.15
C ARG A 366 28.34 -9.06 10.51
N ALA A 367 29.17 -8.05 10.31
CA ALA A 367 30.59 -8.30 10.06
C ALA A 367 31.15 -9.10 11.25
N PRO A 368 32.00 -10.12 11.04
CA PRO A 368 32.66 -10.81 12.14
C PRO A 368 33.63 -9.84 12.78
N VAL A 369 33.47 -9.61 14.08
CA VAL A 369 34.49 -8.98 14.90
C VAL A 369 35.69 -9.95 14.91
N ARG A 370 36.73 -9.59 14.17
CA ARG A 370 38.04 -10.25 14.31
C ARG A 370 38.57 -9.94 15.72
N ARG A 371 38.83 -11.01 16.47
CA ARG A 371 39.65 -10.97 17.69
C ARG A 371 41.14 -10.75 17.33
#